data_b6bd441b1bf5f0bb9f984350f2578a0c
#
_entry.id   b6bd441b1bf5f0bb9f984350f2578a0c
#
_cell.length_a   1.000
_cell.length_b   1.000
_cell.length_c   1.000
_cell.angle_alpha   90.00
_cell.angle_beta   90.00
_cell.angle_gamma   90.00
#
_symmetry.space_group_name_H-M   'P 1'
#
loop_
_entity.id
_entity.type
_entity.pdbx_description
1 polymer ?
#
loop_
_entity_poly.entity_id
_entity_poly.type
_entity_poly.pdbx_seq_one_letter_code
_entity_poly.pdbx_strand_id
1 'polypeptide(L)'
;MPTALAGVYQLRQAKTRQRKQRASETGPLIPHAPELQPRPSEAVIDKITMSAFEGTPLDIVLRDCGVRACLIVGVALAVGIEPTARHSADLGYVPVIVRDACGAGDRAAAQRTLDALAFAGDAMLADSEEVCATLIQAPISPAE
;
A
#
# COMPACT_ATOMS: atom_id res chain seq x y z
N MET A 1 -34.34 2.47 15.03
CA MET A 1 -33.84 1.46 14.10
C MET A 1 -32.42 1.88 13.66
N PRO A 2 -31.40 1.06 13.82
CA PRO A 2 -30.11 1.40 13.25
C PRO A 2 -30.23 1.39 11.73
N THR A 3 -29.84 2.46 11.09
CA THR A 3 -29.79 2.55 9.64
C THR A 3 -28.73 1.56 9.11
N ALA A 4 -28.86 1.09 7.86
CA ALA A 4 -27.89 0.19 7.24
C ALA A 4 -26.45 0.72 7.32
N LEU A 5 -26.26 2.04 7.32
CA LEU A 5 -24.97 2.71 7.51
C LEU A 5 -24.38 2.49 8.91
N ALA A 6 -25.19 2.47 9.96
CA ALA A 6 -24.71 2.19 11.32
C ALA A 6 -24.17 0.76 11.45
N GLY A 7 -24.80 -0.21 10.78
CA GLY A 7 -24.33 -1.60 10.75
C GLY A 7 -22.97 -1.75 10.05
N VAL A 8 -22.75 -1.07 8.93
CA VAL A 8 -21.47 -1.08 8.21
C VAL A 8 -20.37 -0.45 9.05
N TYR A 9 -20.64 0.65 9.73
CA TYR A 9 -19.70 1.31 10.61
C TYR A 9 -19.28 0.44 11.80
N GLN A 10 -20.25 -0.22 12.44
CA GLN A 10 -19.99 -1.15 13.54
C GLN A 10 -19.15 -2.37 13.12
N LEU A 11 -19.41 -2.93 11.93
CA LEU A 11 -18.62 -4.03 11.37
C LEU A 11 -17.16 -3.60 11.10
N ARG A 12 -16.93 -2.39 10.58
CA ARG A 12 -15.59 -1.86 10.39
C ARG A 12 -14.87 -1.66 11.72
N GLN A 13 -15.53 -1.11 12.73
CA GLN A 13 -14.96 -0.96 14.06
C GLN A 13 -14.60 -2.30 14.71
N ALA A 14 -15.46 -3.31 14.59
CA ALA A 14 -15.20 -4.65 15.11
C ALA A 14 -13.95 -5.28 14.46
N LYS A 15 -13.84 -5.20 13.13
CA LYS A 15 -12.67 -5.68 12.38
C LYS A 15 -11.38 -4.93 12.79
N THR A 16 -11.45 -3.63 13.00
CA THR A 16 -10.31 -2.82 13.44
C THR A 16 -9.89 -3.19 14.86
N ARG A 17 -10.84 -3.39 15.78
CA ARG A 17 -10.56 -3.86 17.14
C ARG A 17 -9.91 -5.24 17.15
N GLN A 18 -10.43 -6.18 16.36
CA GLN A 18 -9.84 -7.52 16.21
C GLN A 18 -8.40 -7.48 15.68
N ARG A 19 -8.12 -6.61 14.69
CA ARG A 19 -6.77 -6.43 14.16
C ARG A 19 -5.83 -5.86 15.22
N LYS A 20 -6.26 -4.83 15.97
CA LYS A 20 -5.49 -4.24 17.06
C LYS A 20 -5.21 -5.27 18.16
N GLN A 21 -6.20 -6.07 18.53
CA GLN A 21 -6.07 -7.09 19.55
C GLN A 21 -5.08 -8.18 19.13
N ARG A 22 -5.17 -8.68 17.89
CA ARG A 22 -4.20 -9.63 17.33
C ARG A 22 -2.78 -9.05 17.28
N ALA A 23 -2.62 -7.78 16.90
CA ALA A 23 -1.32 -7.12 16.88
C ALA A 23 -0.73 -6.97 18.29
N SER A 24 -1.55 -6.83 19.34
CA SER A 24 -1.09 -6.78 20.73
C SER A 24 -0.78 -8.15 21.35
N GLU A 25 -1.43 -9.22 20.85
CA GLU A 25 -1.31 -10.58 21.39
C GLU A 25 -0.17 -11.38 20.74
N THR A 26 0.23 -11.05 19.51
CA THR A 26 1.16 -11.87 18.71
C THR A 26 2.63 -11.43 18.76
N GLY A 27 2.98 -10.39 19.53
CA GLY A 27 4.36 -9.89 19.53
C GLY A 27 4.76 -9.24 18.20
N PRO A 28 6.05 -9.12 17.88
CA PRO A 28 6.49 -8.49 16.67
C PRO A 28 5.84 -9.15 15.45
N LEU A 29 5.31 -8.31 14.59
CA LEU A 29 4.50 -8.58 13.40
C LEU A 29 4.98 -9.76 12.58
N ILE A 30 4.08 -10.30 11.77
CA ILE A 30 4.34 -11.37 10.80
C ILE A 30 5.71 -11.15 10.16
N PRO A 31 6.67 -12.05 10.38
CA PRO A 31 8.00 -11.87 9.83
C PRO A 31 7.93 -11.73 8.31
N HIS A 32 8.71 -10.81 7.77
CA HIS A 32 8.86 -10.68 6.32
C HIS A 32 9.37 -12.01 5.75
N ALA A 33 9.00 -12.30 4.52
CA ALA A 33 9.57 -13.43 3.79
C ALA A 33 11.11 -13.32 3.82
N PRO A 34 11.86 -14.43 3.93
CA PRO A 34 13.31 -14.38 4.04
C PRO A 34 13.99 -13.56 2.94
N GLU A 35 13.40 -13.56 1.75
CA GLU A 35 13.87 -12.83 0.57
C GLU A 35 13.60 -11.32 0.65
N LEU A 36 12.69 -10.89 1.54
CA LEU A 36 12.23 -9.50 1.69
C LEU A 36 12.57 -8.91 3.06
N GLN A 37 13.66 -9.36 3.66
CA GLN A 37 14.11 -8.79 4.93
C GLN A 37 14.53 -7.34 4.74
N PRO A 38 13.97 -6.39 5.52
CA PRO A 38 14.36 -4.99 5.42
C PRO A 38 15.81 -4.80 5.84
N ARG A 39 16.52 -3.94 5.14
CA ARG A 39 17.87 -3.52 5.50
C ARG A 39 17.82 -2.56 6.68
N PRO A 40 18.92 -2.39 7.45
CA PRO A 40 18.96 -1.42 8.56
C PRO A 40 18.70 0.04 8.15
N SER A 41 18.90 0.36 6.86
CA SER A 41 18.63 1.68 6.30
C SER A 41 17.18 1.85 5.78
N GLU A 42 16.37 0.80 5.81
CA GLU A 42 15.00 0.84 5.32
C GLU A 42 14.02 1.00 6.48
N ALA A 43 13.03 1.89 6.30
CA ALA A 43 11.99 2.09 7.30
C ALA A 43 10.95 0.97 7.24
N VAL A 44 10.63 0.41 8.40
CA VAL A 44 9.51 -0.51 8.57
C VAL A 44 8.40 0.23 9.30
N ILE A 45 7.25 0.38 8.66
CA ILE A 45 6.11 1.11 9.20
C ILE A 45 4.92 0.16 9.34
N ASP A 46 4.51 -0.05 10.58
CA ASP A 46 3.34 -0.86 10.89
C ASP A 46 2.05 -0.09 10.66
N LYS A 47 1.08 -0.76 10.05
CA LYS A 47 -0.24 -0.18 9.83
C LYS A 47 -1.37 -1.10 10.31
N ILE A 48 -2.42 -0.49 10.81
CA ILE A 48 -3.65 -1.17 11.26
C ILE A 48 -4.86 -0.85 10.37
N THR A 49 -4.67 0.04 9.40
CA THR A 49 -5.68 0.50 8.44
C THR A 49 -5.44 -0.11 7.06
N MET A 50 -6.36 0.09 6.13
CA MET A 50 -6.20 -0.40 4.76
C MET A 50 -5.13 0.39 4.01
N SER A 51 -5.16 1.71 4.07
CA SER A 51 -4.13 2.58 3.50
C SER A 51 -2.88 2.61 4.37
N ALA A 52 -1.71 2.63 3.75
CA ALA A 52 -0.43 2.79 4.44
C ALA A 52 -0.22 4.20 5.00
N PHE A 53 -0.95 5.19 4.50
CA PHE A 53 -0.86 6.58 4.96
C PHE A 53 -1.72 6.86 6.20
N GLU A 54 -2.82 6.12 6.39
CA GLU A 54 -3.76 6.39 7.47
C GLU A 54 -3.24 5.93 8.83
N GLY A 55 -2.99 6.88 9.72
CA GLY A 55 -2.51 6.63 11.07
C GLY A 55 -1.05 6.19 11.15
N THR A 56 -0.23 6.51 10.17
CA THR A 56 1.21 6.24 10.12
C THR A 56 2.00 7.52 9.82
N PRO A 57 3.30 7.56 10.06
CA PRO A 57 4.16 8.69 9.69
C PRO A 57 4.58 8.69 8.21
N LEU A 58 4.02 7.82 7.36
CA LEU A 58 4.51 7.58 6.00
C LEU A 58 4.54 8.87 5.16
N ASP A 59 3.47 9.68 5.19
CA ASP A 59 3.40 10.93 4.42
C ASP A 59 4.51 11.90 4.84
N ILE A 60 4.75 12.05 6.14
CA ILE A 60 5.81 12.92 6.67
C ILE A 60 7.18 12.46 6.15
N VAL A 61 7.48 11.17 6.29
CA VAL A 61 8.77 10.60 5.85
C VAL A 61 8.98 10.79 4.35
N LEU A 62 7.96 10.51 3.53
CA LEU A 62 8.07 10.65 2.08
C LEU A 62 8.28 12.11 1.66
N ARG A 63 7.60 13.05 2.30
CA ARG A 63 7.78 14.49 2.03
C ARG A 63 9.16 14.98 2.43
N ASP A 64 9.64 14.59 3.59
CA ASP A 64 10.98 14.96 4.08
C ASP A 64 12.07 14.42 3.16
N CYS A 65 11.84 13.27 2.54
CA CYS A 65 12.75 12.69 1.54
C CYS A 65 12.54 13.27 0.12
N GLY A 66 11.65 14.23 -0.08
CA GLY A 66 11.38 14.80 -1.40
C GLY A 66 10.74 13.84 -2.40
N VAL A 67 10.15 12.74 -1.92
CA VAL A 67 9.51 11.71 -2.78
C VAL A 67 8.26 12.29 -3.44
N ARG A 68 8.12 12.09 -4.75
CA ARG A 68 6.95 12.51 -5.53
C ARG A 68 6.20 11.36 -6.19
N ALA A 69 6.83 10.20 -6.29
CA ALA A 69 6.22 9.00 -6.86
C ALA A 69 6.53 7.78 -6.00
N CYS A 70 5.59 6.86 -5.90
CA CYS A 70 5.71 5.66 -5.09
C CYS A 70 5.47 4.41 -5.95
N LEU A 71 6.44 3.51 -5.99
CA LEU A 71 6.23 2.16 -6.49
C LEU A 71 5.53 1.34 -5.41
N ILE A 72 4.37 0.78 -5.72
CA ILE A 72 3.55 0.04 -4.75
C ILE A 72 3.47 -1.41 -5.18
N VAL A 73 3.90 -2.29 -4.28
CA VAL A 73 3.92 -3.74 -4.44
C VAL A 73 3.37 -4.44 -3.19
N GLY A 74 3.07 -5.71 -3.26
CA GLY A 74 2.73 -6.54 -2.09
C GLY A 74 1.35 -7.18 -2.13
N VAL A 75 0.77 -7.47 -0.95
CA VAL A 75 -0.49 -8.23 -0.76
C VAL A 75 -1.40 -7.50 0.24
N ALA A 76 -2.68 -7.37 0.01
CA ALA A 76 -3.44 -7.82 -1.16
C ALA A 76 -3.93 -6.63 -1.98
N LEU A 77 -3.97 -6.81 -3.32
CA LEU A 77 -4.25 -5.74 -4.27
C LEU A 77 -5.54 -4.97 -3.93
N ALA A 78 -6.68 -5.65 -3.79
CA ALA A 78 -7.97 -5.01 -3.52
C ALA A 78 -8.19 -4.60 -2.04
N VAL A 79 -7.25 -4.88 -1.13
CA VAL A 79 -7.45 -4.65 0.32
C VAL A 79 -6.48 -3.62 0.89
N GLY A 80 -5.22 -3.69 0.50
CA GLY A 80 -4.17 -2.81 1.02
C GLY A 80 -3.53 -1.93 -0.06
N ILE A 81 -3.29 -2.47 -1.25
CA ILE A 81 -2.62 -1.77 -2.34
C ILE A 81 -3.52 -0.68 -2.92
N GLU A 82 -4.73 -1.00 -3.34
CA GLU A 82 -5.68 -0.03 -3.91
C GLU A 82 -5.95 1.15 -2.97
N PRO A 83 -6.35 0.95 -1.68
CA PRO A 83 -6.58 2.07 -0.78
C PRO A 83 -5.33 2.92 -0.54
N THR A 84 -4.14 2.32 -0.58
CA THR A 84 -2.88 3.05 -0.45
C THR A 84 -2.61 3.87 -1.70
N ALA A 85 -2.82 3.32 -2.89
CA ALA A 85 -2.63 4.04 -4.14
C ALA A 85 -3.57 5.25 -4.26
N ARG A 86 -4.87 5.08 -4.00
CA ARG A 86 -5.83 6.19 -4.02
C ARG A 86 -5.49 7.28 -3.00
N HIS A 87 -5.17 6.90 -1.77
CA HIS A 87 -4.76 7.85 -0.73
C HIS A 87 -3.44 8.56 -1.10
N SER A 88 -2.51 7.85 -1.74
CA SER A 88 -1.28 8.43 -2.30
C SER A 88 -1.59 9.51 -3.34
N ALA A 89 -2.52 9.24 -4.27
CA ALA A 89 -2.97 10.21 -5.26
C ALA A 89 -3.65 11.43 -4.63
N ASP A 90 -4.53 11.22 -3.65
CA ASP A 90 -5.18 12.30 -2.89
C ASP A 90 -4.17 13.21 -2.17
N LEU A 91 -3.04 12.66 -1.71
CA LEU A 91 -1.95 13.40 -1.10
C LEU A 91 -1.01 14.08 -2.11
N GLY A 92 -1.21 13.86 -3.41
CA GLY A 92 -0.45 14.49 -4.50
C GLY A 92 0.80 13.72 -4.93
N TYR A 93 0.96 12.47 -4.52
CA TYR A 93 1.98 11.59 -5.07
C TYR A 93 1.52 10.96 -6.40
N VAL A 94 2.46 10.45 -7.18
CA VAL A 94 2.19 9.61 -8.34
C VAL A 94 2.34 8.14 -7.92
N PRO A 95 1.23 7.42 -7.67
CA PRO A 95 1.31 5.99 -7.38
C PRO A 95 1.52 5.18 -8.66
N VAL A 96 2.47 4.26 -8.61
CA VAL A 96 2.74 3.28 -9.67
C VAL A 96 2.58 1.88 -9.08
N ILE A 97 1.58 1.15 -9.52
CA ILE A 97 1.34 -0.23 -9.10
C ILE A 97 2.09 -1.17 -10.03
N VAL A 98 2.97 -1.98 -9.47
CA VAL A 98 3.69 -3.03 -10.21
C VAL A 98 2.81 -4.29 -10.20
N ARG A 99 2.09 -4.52 -11.30
CA ARG A 99 0.97 -5.49 -11.36
C ARG A 99 1.37 -6.91 -11.02
N ASP A 100 2.45 -7.38 -11.60
CA ASP A 100 3.00 -8.72 -11.44
C ASP A 100 3.72 -8.95 -10.09
N ALA A 101 4.03 -7.86 -9.35
CA ALA A 101 4.54 -7.88 -7.98
C ALA A 101 3.43 -7.65 -6.93
N CYS A 102 2.15 -7.71 -7.32
CA CYS A 102 1.01 -7.59 -6.43
C CYS A 102 0.22 -8.91 -6.34
N GLY A 103 0.11 -9.45 -5.12
CA GLY A 103 -0.70 -10.63 -4.85
C GLY A 103 -2.17 -10.32 -4.56
N ALA A 104 -3.03 -11.30 -4.79
CA ALA A 104 -4.45 -11.25 -4.43
C ALA A 104 -4.98 -12.65 -4.12
N GLY A 105 -5.94 -12.71 -3.20
CA GLY A 105 -6.63 -13.97 -2.88
C GLY A 105 -7.67 -14.38 -3.93
N ASP A 106 -8.16 -13.43 -4.72
CA ASP A 106 -9.13 -13.62 -5.79
C ASP A 106 -8.71 -12.87 -7.05
N ARG A 107 -8.50 -13.60 -8.15
CA ARG A 107 -8.04 -13.03 -9.42
C ARG A 107 -9.04 -12.06 -10.05
N ALA A 108 -10.33 -12.37 -9.96
CA ALA A 108 -11.35 -11.52 -10.55
C ALA A 108 -11.49 -10.20 -9.78
N ALA A 109 -11.35 -10.23 -8.44
CA ALA A 109 -11.30 -9.02 -7.64
C ALA A 109 -10.07 -8.17 -7.97
N ALA A 110 -8.92 -8.81 -8.14
CA ALA A 110 -7.67 -8.15 -8.53
C ALA A 110 -7.81 -7.42 -9.87
N GLN A 111 -8.36 -8.11 -10.88
CA GLN A 111 -8.56 -7.52 -12.22
C GLN A 111 -9.50 -6.33 -12.18
N ARG A 112 -10.64 -6.46 -11.47
CA ARG A 112 -11.57 -5.32 -11.30
C ARG A 112 -10.91 -4.11 -10.63
N THR A 113 -10.02 -4.36 -9.67
CA THR A 113 -9.26 -3.29 -9.00
C THR A 113 -8.33 -2.58 -9.96
N LEU A 114 -7.56 -3.32 -10.76
CA LEU A 114 -6.66 -2.75 -11.77
C LEU A 114 -7.43 -1.96 -12.82
N ASP A 115 -8.52 -2.52 -13.32
CA ASP A 115 -9.39 -1.86 -14.31
C ASP A 115 -9.98 -0.55 -13.75
N ALA A 116 -10.42 -0.55 -12.49
CA ALA A 116 -10.97 0.63 -11.83
C ALA A 116 -9.92 1.73 -11.62
N LEU A 117 -8.71 1.36 -11.21
CA LEU A 117 -7.59 2.30 -11.03
C LEU A 117 -7.14 2.90 -12.38
N ALA A 118 -7.04 2.07 -13.41
CA ALA A 118 -6.70 2.53 -14.75
C ALA A 118 -7.78 3.45 -15.33
N PHE A 119 -9.06 3.11 -15.15
CA PHE A 119 -10.19 3.91 -15.62
C PHE A 119 -10.24 5.28 -14.94
N ALA A 120 -10.05 5.33 -13.62
CA ALA A 120 -10.07 6.57 -12.85
C ALA A 120 -8.82 7.43 -13.04
N GLY A 121 -7.71 6.85 -13.50
CA GLY A 121 -6.42 7.52 -13.59
C GLY A 121 -5.77 7.76 -12.22
N ASP A 122 -6.19 7.02 -11.19
CA ASP A 122 -5.71 7.20 -9.82
C ASP A 122 -4.32 6.57 -9.60
N ALA A 123 -3.85 5.72 -10.51
CA ALA A 123 -2.54 5.10 -10.45
C ALA A 123 -2.03 4.74 -11.85
N MET A 124 -0.72 4.81 -12.03
CA MET A 124 -0.04 4.19 -13.16
C MET A 124 0.08 2.69 -12.92
N LEU A 125 -0.02 1.90 -13.99
CA LEU A 125 0.18 0.45 -13.94
C LEU A 125 1.44 0.11 -14.75
N ALA A 126 2.35 -0.63 -14.14
CA ALA A 126 3.58 -1.08 -14.78
C ALA A 126 3.85 -2.56 -14.45
N ASP A 127 4.72 -3.19 -15.18
CA ASP A 127 5.24 -4.52 -14.86
C ASP A 127 6.66 -4.41 -14.28
N SER A 128 7.09 -5.42 -13.53
CA SER A 128 8.39 -5.42 -12.85
C SER A 128 9.57 -5.29 -13.80
N GLU A 129 9.49 -5.88 -14.99
CA GLU A 129 10.51 -5.76 -16.04
C GLU A 129 10.70 -4.30 -16.47
N GLU A 130 9.62 -3.59 -16.78
CA GLU A 130 9.63 -2.19 -17.18
C GLU A 130 10.21 -1.29 -16.08
N VAL A 131 9.76 -1.50 -14.83
CA VAL A 131 10.23 -0.75 -13.67
C VAL A 131 11.71 -0.99 -13.43
N CYS A 132 12.17 -2.24 -13.43
CA CYS A 132 13.58 -2.58 -13.24
C CYS A 132 14.46 -1.99 -14.35
N ALA A 133 14.04 -2.09 -15.62
CA ALA A 133 14.78 -1.49 -16.73
C ALA A 133 14.92 0.03 -16.59
N THR A 134 13.84 0.70 -16.15
CA THR A 134 13.84 2.15 -15.92
C THR A 134 14.75 2.54 -14.77
N LEU A 135 14.70 1.82 -13.64
CA LEU A 135 15.53 2.09 -12.45
C LEU A 135 17.01 1.88 -12.71
N ILE A 136 17.37 0.87 -13.53
CA ILE A 136 18.79 0.61 -13.89
C ILE A 136 19.35 1.74 -14.76
N GLN A 137 18.51 2.35 -15.59
CA GLN A 137 18.94 3.44 -16.49
C GLN A 137 18.87 4.82 -15.85
N ALA A 138 18.15 4.95 -14.74
CA ALA A 138 18.02 6.23 -14.03
C ALA A 138 19.39 6.65 -13.45
N PRO A 139 19.85 7.89 -13.70
CA PRO A 139 21.05 8.39 -13.04
C PRO A 139 20.79 8.44 -11.54
N ILE A 140 21.72 7.86 -10.76
CA ILE A 140 21.71 8.00 -9.30
C ILE A 140 22.10 9.46 -9.02
N SER A 141 21.14 10.33 -8.82
CA SER A 141 21.40 11.67 -8.33
C SER A 141 21.72 11.57 -6.83
N PRO A 142 22.92 12.02 -6.38
CA PRO A 142 23.16 12.09 -4.95
C PRO A 142 22.09 13.01 -4.32
N ALA A 143 21.54 12.59 -3.20
CA ALA A 143 20.69 13.46 -2.40
C ALA A 143 21.53 14.69 -1.98
N GLU A 144 21.07 15.87 -2.40
CA GLU A 144 21.62 17.14 -1.91
C GLU A 144 21.24 17.37 -0.46
#